data_e14e76feb8b0b00de4444a0925a1d943
#
_entry.id   e14e76feb8b0b00de4444a0925a1d943
#
_cell.length_a   1.000
_cell.length_b   1.000
_cell.length_c   1.000
_cell.angle_alpha   90.00
_cell.angle_beta   90.00
_cell.angle_gamma   90.00
#
_symmetry.space_group_name_H-M   'P 1'
#
loop_
_entity.id
_entity.type
_entity.pdbx_description
1 polymer ?
#
loop_
_entity_poly.entity_id
_entity_poly.type
_entity_poly.pdbx_seq_one_letter_code
_entity_poly.pdbx_strand_id
1 'polypeptide(L)'
;LKIQAWLLSDPEDSKPSMVRAIYGKKRIEVKDDSYGIYKFADWLPIQRMLKGSCAPYTYKCKALAEKLGLGNLYITFSGYWPDKKVSMNTCSFKETEAYSVCARLPKNNKRILV
;
A
#
# COMPACT_ATOMS: atom_id res chain seq x y z
N LEU A 1 13.74 -12.34 18.04
CA LEU A 1 13.59 -10.99 18.61
C LEU A 1 12.36 -10.30 18.03
N LYS A 2 11.56 -9.60 18.83
CA LYS A 2 10.46 -8.74 18.37
C LYS A 2 10.90 -7.29 18.50
N ILE A 3 10.90 -6.58 17.39
CA ILE A 3 11.22 -5.15 17.36
C ILE A 3 9.96 -4.31 17.11
N GLN A 4 10.05 -3.03 17.40
CA GLN A 4 8.92 -2.11 17.24
C GLN A 4 8.54 -1.94 15.76
N ALA A 5 7.24 -1.76 15.49
CA ALA A 5 6.69 -1.75 14.13
C ALA A 5 7.24 -0.65 13.21
N TRP A 6 7.81 0.42 13.75
CA TRP A 6 8.42 1.52 12.98
C TRP A 6 9.92 1.35 12.70
N LEU A 7 10.56 0.33 13.27
CA LEU A 7 11.95 0.03 12.97
C LEU A 7 12.03 -0.75 11.65
N LEU A 8 13.04 -0.46 10.86
CA LEU A 8 13.29 -1.09 9.56
C LEU A 8 14.37 -2.18 9.65
N SER A 9 15.11 -2.22 10.76
CA SER A 9 16.13 -3.21 11.05
C SER A 9 16.19 -3.46 12.54
N ASP A 10 16.85 -4.52 12.95
CA ASP A 10 17.18 -4.76 14.35
C ASP A 10 18.24 -3.74 14.80
N PRO A 11 17.96 -2.93 15.84
CA PRO A 11 18.92 -1.95 16.33
C PRO A 11 20.15 -2.57 17.01
N GLU A 12 20.08 -3.84 17.41
CA GLU A 12 21.17 -4.58 18.05
C GLU A 12 22.08 -5.28 17.03
N ASP A 13 21.68 -5.36 15.76
CA ASP A 13 22.49 -5.97 14.73
C ASP A 13 23.67 -5.07 14.33
N SER A 14 24.84 -5.66 14.22
CA SER A 14 26.05 -4.96 13.73
C SER A 14 26.00 -4.58 12.27
N LYS A 15 25.11 -5.20 11.49
CA LYS A 15 24.85 -4.91 10.07
C LYS A 15 23.35 -4.78 9.83
N PRO A 16 22.93 -3.92 8.89
CA PRO A 16 21.52 -3.83 8.53
C PRO A 16 20.96 -5.20 8.14
N SER A 17 19.91 -5.63 8.82
CA SER A 17 19.23 -6.90 8.57
C SER A 17 17.81 -6.66 8.09
N MET A 18 17.28 -7.60 7.32
CA MET A 18 15.89 -7.56 6.90
C MET A 18 15.00 -8.08 8.03
N VAL A 19 13.93 -7.36 8.29
CA VAL A 19 12.90 -7.78 9.26
C VAL A 19 11.70 -8.37 8.53
N ARG A 20 11.05 -9.35 9.16
CA ARG A 20 9.82 -9.96 8.67
C ARG A 20 8.66 -9.59 9.59
N ALA A 21 7.57 -9.13 9.01
CA ALA A 21 6.36 -8.88 9.77
C ALA A 21 5.75 -10.19 10.30
N ILE A 22 5.31 -10.15 11.55
CA ILE A 22 4.50 -11.20 12.17
C ILE A 22 3.08 -10.68 12.24
N TYR A 23 2.21 -11.24 11.40
CA TYR A 23 0.82 -10.83 11.33
C TYR A 23 -0.02 -11.55 12.39
N GLY A 24 -0.93 -10.81 13.03
CA GLY A 24 -1.91 -11.39 13.95
C GLY A 24 -2.95 -12.26 13.24
N LYS A 25 -3.29 -11.92 12.00
CA LYS A 25 -4.21 -12.69 11.15
C LYS A 25 -3.45 -13.49 10.10
N LYS A 26 -3.80 -14.77 9.97
CA LYS A 26 -3.23 -15.68 8.94
C LYS A 26 -3.81 -15.44 7.56
N ARG A 27 -5.02 -14.88 7.48
CA ARG A 27 -5.70 -14.50 6.22
C ARG A 27 -6.06 -13.03 6.28
N ILE A 28 -5.87 -12.34 5.17
CA ILE A 28 -6.28 -10.96 5.02
C ILE A 28 -7.79 -10.91 4.78
N GLU A 29 -8.44 -9.96 5.43
CA GLU A 29 -9.83 -9.59 5.15
C GLU A 29 -9.81 -8.21 4.48
N VAL A 30 -10.32 -8.14 3.25
CA VAL A 30 -10.47 -6.88 2.54
C VAL A 30 -11.59 -6.08 3.20
N LYS A 31 -11.27 -4.89 3.67
CA LYS A 31 -12.23 -4.00 4.35
C LYS A 31 -12.85 -3.05 3.34
N ASP A 32 -14.10 -3.31 2.97
CA ASP A 32 -14.80 -2.49 1.98
C ASP A 32 -15.17 -1.09 2.49
N ASP A 33 -15.27 -0.90 3.79
CA ASP A 33 -15.49 0.38 4.47
C ASP A 33 -14.22 1.25 4.56
N SER A 34 -13.08 0.70 4.23
CA SER A 34 -11.80 1.40 4.25
C SER A 34 -11.42 1.93 2.85
N TYR A 35 -10.54 2.91 2.80
CA TYR A 35 -10.12 3.56 1.57
C TYR A 35 -8.66 3.27 1.21
N GLY A 36 -8.40 3.19 -0.08
CA GLY A 36 -7.07 3.00 -0.64
C GLY A 36 -6.39 1.73 -0.14
N ILE A 37 -5.13 1.85 0.23
CA ILE A 37 -4.33 0.72 0.73
C ILE A 37 -4.84 0.17 2.07
N TYR A 38 -5.58 0.95 2.84
CA TYR A 38 -6.05 0.55 4.15
C TYR A 38 -7.13 -0.53 4.13
N LYS A 39 -7.67 -0.87 2.95
CA LYS A 39 -8.45 -2.09 2.76
C LYS A 39 -7.71 -3.35 3.21
N PHE A 40 -6.37 -3.30 3.21
CA PHE A 40 -5.47 -4.38 3.60
C PHE A 40 -4.81 -4.14 4.96
N ALA A 41 -5.43 -3.34 5.83
CA ALA A 41 -4.85 -2.89 7.10
C ALA A 41 -4.38 -4.02 8.01
N ASP A 42 -5.00 -5.21 7.93
CA ASP A 42 -4.61 -6.36 8.74
C ASP A 42 -3.15 -6.80 8.51
N TRP A 43 -2.59 -6.51 7.33
CA TRP A 43 -1.22 -6.86 6.96
C TRP A 43 -0.31 -5.65 6.72
N LEU A 44 -0.77 -4.47 7.10
CA LEU A 44 0.05 -3.27 7.03
C LEU A 44 0.64 -2.94 8.40
N PRO A 45 1.91 -2.54 8.46
CA PRO A 45 2.56 -2.12 9.70
C PRO A 45 2.18 -0.68 10.06
N ILE A 46 0.90 -0.38 10.18
CA ILE A 46 0.35 0.96 10.39
C ILE A 46 -0.17 1.13 11.81
N GLN A 47 -0.10 2.36 12.33
CA GLN A 47 -0.66 2.76 13.63
C GLN A 47 -1.97 3.54 13.48
N ARG A 48 -2.25 4.07 12.29
CA ARG A 48 -3.43 4.87 11.96
C ARG A 48 -3.72 4.82 10.48
N MET A 49 -4.92 5.26 10.10
CA MET A 49 -5.28 5.47 8.70
C MET A 49 -5.28 6.96 8.39
N LEU A 50 -4.66 7.35 7.29
CA LEU A 50 -4.58 8.73 6.83
C LEU A 50 -5.63 8.97 5.75
N LYS A 51 -6.36 10.07 5.86
CA LYS A 51 -7.33 10.47 4.83
C LYS A 51 -6.62 10.72 3.49
N GLY A 52 -7.32 10.46 2.39
CA GLY A 52 -6.83 10.72 1.04
C GLY A 52 -6.12 9.54 0.37
N SER A 53 -5.88 8.44 1.08
CA SER A 53 -5.35 7.23 0.43
C SER A 53 -6.33 6.74 -0.63
N CYS A 54 -5.83 6.52 -1.83
CA CYS A 54 -6.57 5.94 -2.95
C CYS A 54 -5.90 4.65 -3.41
N ALA A 55 -6.65 3.78 -4.04
CA ALA A 55 -6.12 2.57 -4.66
C ALA A 55 -6.16 2.72 -6.18
N PRO A 56 -5.20 2.10 -6.90
CA PRO A 56 -5.32 1.95 -8.34
C PRO A 56 -6.51 1.07 -8.69
N TYR A 57 -7.01 1.21 -9.91
CA TYR A 57 -8.09 0.39 -10.44
C TYR A 57 -7.55 -0.64 -11.42
N THR A 58 -7.81 -1.91 -11.14
CA THR A 58 -7.41 -3.01 -12.02
C THR A 58 -8.60 -3.52 -12.80
N TYR A 59 -8.45 -3.63 -14.11
CA TYR A 59 -9.49 -4.13 -15.00
C TYR A 59 -8.93 -5.04 -16.09
N LYS A 60 -9.78 -5.95 -16.58
CA LYS A 60 -9.44 -6.80 -17.72
C LYS A 60 -9.64 -6.03 -19.03
N CYS A 61 -8.57 -5.83 -19.78
CA CYS A 61 -8.59 -5.12 -21.05
C CYS A 61 -8.72 -6.08 -22.24
N LYS A 62 -9.94 -6.39 -22.65
CA LYS A 62 -10.21 -7.32 -23.75
C LYS A 62 -9.68 -6.81 -25.08
N ALA A 63 -9.97 -5.57 -25.44
CA ALA A 63 -9.60 -5.01 -26.74
C ALA A 63 -8.08 -4.99 -27.00
N LEU A 64 -7.29 -4.65 -25.95
CA LEU A 64 -5.84 -4.69 -26.07
C LEU A 64 -5.30 -6.13 -26.05
N ALA A 65 -5.91 -7.00 -25.26
CA ALA A 65 -5.57 -8.42 -25.23
C ALA A 65 -5.71 -9.07 -26.61
N GLU A 66 -6.83 -8.82 -27.29
CA GLU A 66 -7.07 -9.32 -28.65
C GLU A 66 -6.02 -8.82 -29.65
N LYS A 67 -5.70 -7.51 -29.62
CA LYS A 67 -4.66 -6.94 -30.49
C LYS A 67 -3.28 -7.53 -30.28
N LEU A 68 -2.98 -7.93 -29.04
CA LEU A 68 -1.69 -8.51 -28.65
C LEU A 68 -1.65 -10.04 -28.69
N GLY A 69 -2.77 -10.70 -29.06
CA GLY A 69 -2.88 -12.16 -29.05
C GLY A 69 -2.81 -12.78 -27.65
N LEU A 70 -3.23 -12.03 -26.60
CA LEU A 70 -3.17 -12.47 -25.21
C LEU A 70 -4.55 -12.95 -24.75
N GLY A 71 -4.61 -14.11 -24.07
CA GLY A 71 -5.86 -14.63 -23.51
C GLY A 71 -6.35 -13.85 -22.29
N ASN A 72 -5.44 -13.34 -21.48
CA ASN A 72 -5.73 -12.56 -20.27
C ASN A 72 -4.76 -11.39 -20.12
N LEU A 73 -5.30 -10.19 -20.18
CA LEU A 73 -4.55 -8.95 -19.92
C LEU A 73 -5.30 -8.12 -18.90
N TYR A 74 -4.64 -7.82 -17.79
CA TYR A 74 -5.13 -6.91 -16.76
C TYR A 74 -4.27 -5.65 -16.74
N ILE A 75 -4.93 -4.50 -16.67
CA ILE A 75 -4.28 -3.19 -16.54
C ILE A 75 -4.59 -2.64 -15.16
N THR A 76 -3.57 -2.23 -14.44
CA THR A 76 -3.71 -1.51 -13.17
C THR A 76 -3.42 -0.03 -13.44
N PHE A 77 -4.45 0.79 -13.34
CA PHE A 77 -4.40 2.22 -13.60
C PHE A 77 -4.21 3.01 -12.31
N SER A 78 -3.15 3.79 -12.27
CA SER A 78 -2.77 4.65 -11.13
C SER A 78 -2.82 6.11 -11.57
N GLY A 79 -4.00 6.71 -11.61
CA GLY A 79 -4.15 8.09 -12.08
C GLY A 79 -5.43 8.73 -11.58
N TYR A 80 -6.04 9.55 -12.43
CA TYR A 80 -7.31 10.19 -12.15
C TYR A 80 -8.42 9.61 -13.02
N TRP A 81 -9.31 8.85 -12.39
CA TRP A 81 -10.49 8.25 -13.05
C TRP A 81 -11.69 8.26 -12.10
N PRO A 82 -12.40 9.41 -11.98
CA PRO A 82 -13.46 9.60 -10.99
C PRO A 82 -14.56 8.55 -11.05
N ASP A 83 -14.99 8.14 -12.27
CA ASP A 83 -16.03 7.12 -12.45
C ASP A 83 -15.67 5.76 -11.82
N LYS A 84 -14.39 5.49 -11.68
CA LYS A 84 -13.86 4.29 -11.01
C LYS A 84 -13.37 4.57 -9.58
N LYS A 85 -13.66 5.76 -9.06
CA LYS A 85 -13.23 6.22 -7.73
C LYS A 85 -11.72 6.21 -7.56
N VAL A 86 -10.97 6.43 -8.64
CA VAL A 86 -9.51 6.56 -8.62
C VAL A 86 -9.14 8.03 -8.68
N SER A 87 -8.39 8.47 -7.69
CA SER A 87 -7.89 9.85 -7.59
C SER A 87 -6.53 9.83 -6.89
N MET A 88 -5.53 9.33 -7.61
CA MET A 88 -4.16 9.28 -7.12
C MET A 88 -3.43 10.56 -7.52
N ASN A 89 -2.93 11.31 -6.54
CA ASN A 89 -2.33 12.63 -6.76
C ASN A 89 -1.02 12.56 -7.53
N THR A 90 -0.23 11.53 -7.29
CA THR A 90 1.08 11.34 -7.94
C THR A 90 1.01 10.51 -9.22
N CYS A 91 -0.16 9.98 -9.56
CA CYS A 91 -0.37 9.04 -10.66
C CYS A 91 0.58 7.83 -10.63
N SER A 92 1.07 7.47 -9.43
CA SER A 92 2.02 6.38 -9.23
C SER A 92 1.57 5.47 -8.09
N PHE A 93 1.80 4.17 -8.24
CA PHE A 93 1.56 3.19 -7.16
C PHE A 93 2.41 3.45 -5.90
N LYS A 94 3.51 4.19 -6.01
CA LYS A 94 4.34 4.62 -4.87
C LYS A 94 3.56 5.50 -3.88
N GLU A 95 2.48 6.13 -4.31
CA GLU A 95 1.59 6.86 -3.42
C GLU A 95 1.02 5.95 -2.33
N THR A 96 0.67 4.71 -2.66
CA THR A 96 0.17 3.74 -1.68
C THR A 96 1.23 3.36 -0.65
N GLU A 97 2.48 3.25 -1.06
CA GLU A 97 3.63 3.04 -0.17
C GLU A 97 3.80 4.24 0.78
N ALA A 98 3.79 5.46 0.26
CA ALA A 98 3.90 6.67 1.07
C ALA A 98 2.83 6.75 2.16
N TYR A 99 1.58 6.42 1.84
CA TYR A 99 0.50 6.34 2.83
C TYR A 99 0.77 5.28 3.91
N SER A 100 1.33 4.13 3.55
CA SER A 100 1.71 3.08 4.50
C SER A 100 2.85 3.55 5.41
N VAL A 101 3.91 4.13 4.85
CA VAL A 101 5.07 4.64 5.60
C VAL A 101 4.64 5.75 6.57
N CYS A 102 3.90 6.74 6.10
CA CYS A 102 3.41 7.85 6.94
C CYS A 102 2.46 7.37 8.05
N ALA A 103 1.68 6.32 7.80
CA ALA A 103 0.77 5.75 8.78
C ALA A 103 1.48 4.96 9.89
N ARG A 104 2.75 4.55 9.68
CA ARG A 104 3.60 3.90 10.70
C ARG A 104 4.18 4.90 11.69
N LEU A 105 4.46 6.12 11.25
CA LEU A 105 5.15 7.11 12.05
C LEU A 105 4.31 7.53 13.25
N PRO A 106 4.93 7.83 14.39
CA PRO A 106 4.26 8.41 15.54
C PRO A 106 3.52 9.71 15.16
N LYS A 107 2.38 9.98 15.81
CA LYS A 107 1.58 11.21 15.55
C LYS A 107 2.39 12.50 15.68
N ASN A 108 3.34 12.51 16.59
CA ASN A 108 4.15 13.69 16.94
C ASN A 108 5.50 13.70 16.22
N ASN A 109 5.62 13.01 15.10
CA ASN A 109 6.85 13.05 14.33
C ASN A 109 7.04 14.44 13.73
N LYS A 110 8.12 15.13 14.15
CA LYS A 110 8.51 16.44 13.64
C LYS A 110 9.48 16.37 12.45
N ARG A 111 9.82 15.16 12.00
CA ARG A 111 10.75 14.96 10.88
C ARG A 111 9.98 14.97 9.57
N ILE A 112 10.55 15.64 8.59
CA ILE A 112 10.08 15.61 7.21
C ILE A 112 10.70 14.37 6.56
N LEU A 113 9.87 13.57 5.89
CA LEU A 113 10.33 12.49 5.02
C LEU A 113 10.55 13.07 3.62
N VAL A 114 11.74 12.91 3.11
CA VAL A 114 12.11 13.31 1.75
C VAL A 114 12.38 12.07 0.92
#